data_e53bfcf2075a4d70a699a283a13d7a5b
#
_entry.id   e53bfcf2075a4d70a699a283a13d7a5b
#
_cell.length_a   1.000
_cell.length_b   1.000
_cell.length_c   1.000
_cell.angle_alpha   90.00
_cell.angle_beta   90.00
_cell.angle_gamma   90.00
#
_symmetry.space_group_name_H-M   'P 1'
#
loop_
_entity.id
_entity.type
_entity.pdbx_description
1 polymer ?
#
loop_
_entity_poly.entity_id
_entity_poly.type
_entity_poly.pdbx_seq_one_letter_code
_entity_poly.pdbx_strand_id
1 'polypeptide(L)'
;MSLQSSLFTFSFTTPCSSSSHETSTPTITPFLNPVTRQSNQPDSSGRSEENNGELLRASSRSCMCGRRHFLEAASTALFPICPSIASDNLQPRYKTVLNRVHPPRPGWYDEFYASVLNSTVEPYEAEVAVYKTQLFTNLRGKAEKVLEIGIGTGPNLKYYANSADIQVYGVDPNTKMEKFAQESAVAAGLPLSNFEFIQAVGEAIPLNDASVDAVVGTLVLCSVKEVGQTLQEVKRVLKPGGLYLFVEHVAAKDGTILRLLQSALDPLQQTVADGCHLSRDTGKEILKAGFSSVDLSMAFLSNALIINPHVYGIASK
;
A
#
# COMPACT_ATOMS: atom_id res chain seq x y z
N MET A 1 36.50 -22.05 17.64
CA MET A 1 35.49 -23.02 17.17
C MET A 1 34.50 -22.21 16.34
N SER A 2 34.65 -22.30 15.03
CA SER A 2 33.86 -21.51 14.04
C SER A 2 32.67 -22.38 13.64
N LEU A 3 31.45 -21.91 13.96
CA LEU A 3 30.20 -22.51 13.46
C LEU A 3 29.75 -21.65 12.28
N GLN A 4 30.09 -22.08 11.09
CA GLN A 4 29.50 -21.62 9.85
C GLN A 4 28.06 -22.15 9.74
N SER A 5 27.07 -21.27 9.89
CA SER A 5 25.67 -21.58 9.62
C SER A 5 25.43 -21.44 8.13
N SER A 6 25.38 -22.56 7.43
CA SER A 6 24.92 -22.64 6.02
C SER A 6 23.41 -22.49 5.98
N LEU A 7 22.91 -21.33 5.58
CA LEU A 7 21.52 -21.12 5.24
C LEU A 7 21.33 -21.33 3.73
N PHE A 8 20.77 -22.47 3.39
CA PHE A 8 20.04 -22.89 2.18
C PHE A 8 20.33 -22.13 0.87
N THR A 9 21.45 -22.47 0.25
CA THR A 9 21.62 -22.38 -1.19
C THR A 9 21.67 -23.79 -1.75
N PHE A 10 20.57 -24.27 -2.33
CA PHE A 10 20.61 -25.46 -3.18
C PHE A 10 21.14 -25.05 -4.55
N SER A 11 22.44 -25.17 -4.73
CA SER A 11 23.06 -25.11 -6.05
C SER A 11 23.07 -26.52 -6.65
N PHE A 12 22.26 -26.76 -7.67
CA PHE A 12 22.40 -27.91 -8.54
C PHE A 12 23.43 -27.58 -9.60
N THR A 13 24.60 -28.16 -9.46
CA THR A 13 25.63 -28.17 -10.52
C THR A 13 25.28 -29.23 -11.54
N THR A 14 24.97 -28.84 -12.77
CA THR A 14 25.02 -29.73 -13.94
C THR A 14 26.35 -29.56 -14.66
N PRO A 15 26.94 -30.64 -15.19
CA PRO A 15 28.26 -30.56 -15.81
C PRO A 15 28.24 -29.90 -17.17
N CYS A 16 29.26 -29.10 -17.41
CA CYS A 16 29.57 -28.40 -18.62
C CYS A 16 29.89 -29.38 -19.75
N SER A 17 29.18 -29.32 -20.87
CA SER A 17 29.68 -29.75 -22.16
C SER A 17 29.75 -28.56 -23.10
N SER A 18 30.95 -28.30 -23.56
CA SER A 18 31.31 -27.24 -24.48
C SER A 18 30.76 -27.50 -25.90
N SER A 19 29.99 -26.59 -26.45
CA SER A 19 29.90 -26.38 -27.91
C SER A 19 29.62 -24.92 -28.19
N SER A 20 30.53 -24.34 -28.94
CA SER A 20 30.49 -23.02 -29.54
C SER A 20 29.32 -22.90 -30.52
N HIS A 21 28.43 -21.90 -30.37
CA HIS A 21 27.74 -21.26 -31.51
C HIS A 21 27.11 -19.91 -31.08
N GLU A 22 27.47 -18.92 -31.84
CA GLU A 22 26.83 -17.69 -32.29
C GLU A 22 25.82 -16.94 -31.36
N THR A 23 26.20 -15.69 -31.13
CA THR A 23 25.41 -14.59 -30.59
C THR A 23 24.19 -14.30 -31.47
N SER A 24 23.02 -14.54 -30.92
CA SER A 24 21.79 -13.90 -31.36
C SER A 24 21.08 -13.29 -30.16
N THR A 25 20.98 -11.98 -30.15
CA THR A 25 20.24 -11.16 -29.20
C THR A 25 18.76 -11.51 -29.31
N PRO A 26 18.06 -11.90 -28.24
CA PRO A 26 16.61 -12.04 -28.29
C PRO A 26 15.96 -10.65 -28.22
N THR A 27 15.30 -10.27 -29.29
CA THR A 27 14.38 -9.14 -29.34
C THR A 27 13.16 -9.49 -28.50
N ILE A 28 13.01 -8.84 -27.35
CA ILE A 28 11.81 -8.99 -26.50
C ILE A 28 10.72 -8.14 -27.13
N THR A 29 9.76 -8.78 -27.78
CA THR A 29 8.49 -8.14 -28.12
C THR A 29 7.59 -8.20 -26.87
N PRO A 30 7.03 -7.07 -26.42
CA PRO A 30 6.05 -7.10 -25.33
C PRO A 30 4.72 -7.61 -25.87
N PHE A 31 4.28 -8.75 -25.41
CA PHE A 31 2.89 -9.18 -25.59
C PHE A 31 2.00 -8.33 -24.67
N LEU A 32 1.46 -7.27 -25.22
CA LEU A 32 0.35 -6.52 -24.65
C LEU A 32 -0.94 -7.28 -24.97
N ASN A 33 -1.42 -8.08 -24.03
CA ASN A 33 -2.83 -8.46 -24.02
C ASN A 33 -3.58 -7.48 -23.11
N PRO A 34 -4.52 -6.70 -23.64
CA PRO A 34 -5.33 -5.82 -22.82
C PRO A 34 -6.35 -6.64 -22.04
N VAL A 35 -6.18 -6.70 -20.72
CA VAL A 35 -7.24 -7.18 -19.83
C VAL A 35 -8.27 -6.06 -19.67
N THR A 36 -9.47 -6.40 -19.98
CA THR A 36 -10.73 -5.67 -20.07
C THR A 36 -10.91 -4.61 -18.98
N ARG A 37 -11.07 -3.38 -19.43
CA ARG A 37 -11.52 -2.23 -18.64
C ARG A 37 -12.99 -2.44 -18.29
N GLN A 38 -13.33 -2.82 -17.08
CA GLN A 38 -14.70 -2.75 -16.57
C GLN A 38 -14.96 -1.35 -16.01
N SER A 39 -15.63 -0.55 -16.82
CA SER A 39 -16.27 0.66 -16.37
C SER A 39 -17.69 0.32 -15.90
N ASN A 40 -17.97 0.46 -14.61
CA ASN A 40 -19.32 0.45 -14.10
C ASN A 40 -20.02 1.77 -14.44
N GLN A 41 -20.84 1.75 -15.47
CA GLN A 41 -21.85 2.80 -15.70
C GLN A 41 -23.21 2.31 -15.17
N PRO A 42 -23.97 3.12 -14.43
CA PRO A 42 -25.35 2.76 -14.10
C PRO A 42 -26.25 3.02 -15.29
N ASP A 43 -26.98 1.99 -15.69
CA ASP A 43 -28.05 2.07 -16.68
C ASP A 43 -29.20 2.94 -16.15
N SER A 44 -29.49 4.00 -16.88
CA SER A 44 -30.72 4.74 -16.80
C SER A 44 -31.58 4.39 -18.02
N SER A 45 -32.53 3.48 -17.88
CA SER A 45 -33.62 3.32 -18.85
C SER A 45 -34.88 3.91 -18.26
N GLY A 46 -35.25 5.03 -18.82
CA GLY A 46 -36.52 5.66 -18.56
C GLY A 46 -37.68 4.88 -19.14
N ARG A 47 -38.83 4.97 -18.51
CA ARG A 47 -40.13 4.81 -19.14
C ARG A 47 -41.08 5.83 -18.58
N SER A 48 -41.48 6.75 -19.46
CA SER A 48 -42.56 7.68 -19.30
C SER A 48 -43.90 6.97 -19.22
N GLU A 49 -44.73 7.34 -18.26
CA GLU A 49 -46.19 7.28 -18.39
C GLU A 49 -46.77 8.54 -17.77
N GLU A 50 -47.48 9.26 -18.66
CA GLU A 50 -48.37 10.35 -18.34
C GLU A 50 -49.58 9.83 -17.55
N ASN A 51 -50.04 10.57 -16.53
CA ASN A 51 -51.47 10.80 -16.40
C ASN A 51 -51.81 12.03 -15.55
N ASN A 52 -52.83 12.69 -16.08
CA ASN A 52 -53.50 13.91 -15.74
C ASN A 52 -54.14 14.03 -14.35
N GLY A 53 -54.35 15.32 -14.02
CA GLY A 53 -55.48 15.79 -13.21
C GLY A 53 -55.11 16.08 -11.76
N GLU A 54 -55.39 17.17 -11.14
CA GLU A 54 -56.43 18.14 -11.23
C GLU A 54 -56.13 19.30 -10.27
N LEU A 55 -56.52 20.48 -10.65
CA LEU A 55 -56.50 21.71 -9.87
C LEU A 55 -57.27 21.58 -8.54
N LEU A 56 -56.79 22.19 -7.47
CA LEU A 56 -57.62 22.95 -6.57
C LEU A 56 -56.88 24.16 -5.99
N ARG A 57 -57.53 25.28 -6.19
CA ARG A 57 -57.28 26.67 -5.78
C ARG A 57 -57.53 26.89 -4.30
N ALA A 58 -57.00 28.02 -3.92
CA ALA A 58 -57.42 28.95 -2.86
C ALA A 58 -56.53 28.91 -1.61
N SER A 59 -56.16 29.98 -0.96
CA SER A 59 -56.60 31.34 -0.98
C SER A 59 -55.64 32.19 -0.15
N SER A 60 -55.32 33.34 -0.65
CA SER A 60 -54.64 34.44 0.04
C SER A 60 -55.41 34.92 1.27
N ARG A 61 -54.68 35.23 2.35
CA ARG A 61 -55.08 36.40 3.19
C ARG A 61 -53.82 37.01 3.81
N SER A 62 -53.57 38.22 3.35
CA SER A 62 -52.72 39.20 4.03
C SER A 62 -53.45 39.76 5.25
N CYS A 63 -52.69 40.02 6.30
CA CYS A 63 -53.05 41.09 7.22
C CYS A 63 -51.78 41.80 7.72
N MET A 64 -51.80 43.07 7.47
CA MET A 64 -50.84 44.09 7.93
C MET A 64 -51.05 44.44 9.40
N CYS A 65 -50.01 45.04 9.93
CA CYS A 65 -49.96 45.99 11.05
C CYS A 65 -49.36 45.53 12.37
N GLY A 66 -48.37 46.28 12.74
CA GLY A 66 -47.93 46.45 14.13
C GLY A 66 -46.46 46.86 14.28
N ARG A 67 -46.22 48.15 14.15
CA ARG A 67 -44.95 48.81 14.55
C ARG A 67 -44.75 48.75 16.05
N ARG A 68 -43.43 48.74 16.39
CA ARG A 68 -42.77 49.15 17.66
C ARG A 68 -42.65 48.07 18.74
N HIS A 69 -41.41 47.63 19.00
CA HIS A 69 -40.57 48.17 20.06
C HIS A 69 -39.15 47.61 19.92
N PHE A 70 -38.20 48.50 19.84
CA PHE A 70 -36.81 48.34 20.16
C PHE A 70 -36.70 48.02 21.65
N LEU A 71 -36.06 46.94 22.03
CA LEU A 71 -35.28 46.86 23.26
C LEU A 71 -34.21 45.79 23.11
N GLU A 72 -33.00 46.22 23.33
CA GLU A 72 -31.76 45.51 23.41
C GLU A 72 -31.85 44.27 24.30
N ALA A 73 -31.40 43.16 23.78
CA ALA A 73 -30.80 42.12 24.59
C ALA A 73 -29.63 41.55 23.77
N ALA A 74 -28.46 42.13 24.02
CA ALA A 74 -27.18 41.50 23.65
C ALA A 74 -27.05 40.19 24.44
N SER A 75 -27.57 39.12 23.89
CA SER A 75 -27.24 37.77 24.32
C SER A 75 -26.02 37.35 23.53
N THR A 76 -24.85 37.51 24.11
CA THR A 76 -23.63 36.81 23.72
C THR A 76 -23.89 35.33 23.83
N ALA A 77 -24.37 34.71 22.74
CA ALA A 77 -24.34 33.28 22.58
C ALA A 77 -22.87 32.88 22.48
N LEU A 78 -22.27 32.58 23.62
CA LEU A 78 -21.06 31.78 23.71
C LEU A 78 -21.39 30.43 23.09
N PHE A 79 -21.15 30.32 21.77
CA PHE A 79 -21.00 29.01 21.17
C PHE A 79 -19.78 28.39 21.86
N PRO A 80 -19.91 27.24 22.55
CA PRO A 80 -18.73 26.53 22.98
C PRO A 80 -17.97 26.19 21.70
N ILE A 81 -16.81 26.85 21.52
CA ILE A 81 -15.81 26.39 20.57
C ILE A 81 -15.39 25.02 21.12
N CYS A 82 -15.99 23.96 20.59
CA CYS A 82 -15.46 22.63 20.81
C CYS A 82 -14.00 22.67 20.33
N PRO A 83 -13.00 22.54 21.22
CA PRO A 83 -11.65 22.32 20.75
C PRO A 83 -11.70 21.09 19.87
N SER A 84 -11.16 21.17 18.68
CA SER A 84 -11.01 20.01 17.79
C SER A 84 -10.09 19.01 18.48
N ILE A 85 -10.68 18.04 19.19
CA ILE A 85 -10.02 16.93 19.86
C ILE A 85 -9.65 15.88 18.78
N ALA A 86 -9.00 16.31 17.69
CA ALA A 86 -8.73 15.39 16.58
C ALA A 86 -7.30 14.83 16.59
N SER A 87 -6.33 15.44 17.27
CA SER A 87 -4.94 14.98 17.17
C SER A 87 -4.45 14.15 18.36
N ASP A 88 -4.99 14.33 19.57
CA ASP A 88 -4.46 13.64 20.76
C ASP A 88 -4.98 12.20 20.95
N ASN A 89 -6.04 11.78 20.27
CA ASN A 89 -6.66 10.45 20.43
C ASN A 89 -6.16 9.39 19.42
N LEU A 90 -5.37 9.75 18.43
CA LEU A 90 -4.85 8.78 17.46
C LEU A 90 -3.75 7.89 18.07
N GLN A 91 -2.86 8.48 18.86
CA GLN A 91 -1.69 7.81 19.47
C GLN A 91 -2.05 6.55 20.29
N PRO A 92 -3.03 6.54 21.20
CA PRO A 92 -3.36 5.32 21.95
C PRO A 92 -3.98 4.21 21.09
N ARG A 93 -4.74 4.59 20.06
CA ARG A 93 -5.46 3.63 19.20
C ARG A 93 -4.53 2.80 18.35
N TYR A 94 -3.58 3.43 17.63
CA TYR A 94 -2.69 2.67 16.76
C TYR A 94 -1.71 1.79 17.54
N LYS A 95 -1.21 2.23 18.71
CA LYS A 95 -0.37 1.40 19.61
C LYS A 95 -1.12 0.15 20.10
N THR A 96 -2.40 0.26 20.40
CA THR A 96 -3.23 -0.88 20.78
C THR A 96 -3.37 -1.87 19.61
N VAL A 97 -3.59 -1.37 18.40
CA VAL A 97 -3.68 -2.23 17.21
C VAL A 97 -2.31 -2.85 16.91
N LEU A 98 -1.24 -2.07 16.93
CA LEU A 98 0.15 -2.57 16.75
C LEU A 98 0.41 -3.77 17.68
N ASN A 99 0.22 -3.61 19.00
CA ASN A 99 0.47 -4.67 19.97
C ASN A 99 -0.42 -5.91 19.78
N ARG A 100 -1.61 -5.74 19.19
CA ARG A 100 -2.54 -6.84 18.91
C ARG A 100 -2.15 -7.63 17.67
N VAL A 101 -1.76 -6.95 16.58
CA VAL A 101 -1.49 -7.61 15.28
C VAL A 101 -0.02 -7.99 15.13
N HIS A 102 0.87 -7.24 15.75
CA HIS A 102 2.30 -7.49 15.79
C HIS A 102 2.79 -7.39 17.25
N PRO A 103 2.52 -8.42 18.08
CA PRO A 103 2.91 -8.41 19.48
C PRO A 103 4.44 -8.30 19.62
N PRO A 104 4.93 -7.63 20.67
CA PRO A 104 6.36 -7.48 20.91
C PRO A 104 7.09 -8.82 20.91
N ARG A 105 8.17 -8.91 20.18
CA ARG A 105 9.05 -10.06 20.10
C ARG A 105 10.37 -9.81 20.82
N PRO A 106 11.18 -10.85 21.09
CA PRO A 106 12.53 -10.65 21.63
C PRO A 106 13.34 -9.74 20.70
N GLY A 107 13.98 -8.71 21.25
CA GLY A 107 14.69 -7.70 20.45
C GLY A 107 15.81 -8.27 19.57
N TRP A 108 16.40 -9.42 19.96
CA TRP A 108 17.38 -10.12 19.14
C TRP A 108 16.77 -10.68 17.83
N TYR A 109 15.47 -11.06 17.84
CA TYR A 109 14.80 -11.55 16.64
C TYR A 109 14.58 -10.41 15.64
N ASP A 110 14.08 -9.27 16.12
CA ASP A 110 13.83 -8.09 15.29
C ASP A 110 15.13 -7.57 14.66
N GLU A 111 16.24 -7.55 15.42
CA GLU A 111 17.57 -7.20 14.93
C GLU A 111 18.08 -8.19 13.88
N PHE A 112 17.95 -9.49 14.16
CA PHE A 112 18.35 -10.55 13.25
C PHE A 112 17.56 -10.45 11.93
N TYR A 113 16.24 -10.31 12.01
CA TYR A 113 15.38 -10.21 10.82
C TYR A 113 15.73 -8.99 9.97
N ALA A 114 15.92 -7.83 10.59
CA ALA A 114 16.32 -6.61 9.88
C ALA A 114 17.68 -6.79 9.18
N SER A 115 18.66 -7.40 9.85
CA SER A 115 20.00 -7.64 9.29
C SER A 115 19.96 -8.64 8.13
N VAL A 116 19.18 -9.72 8.25
CA VAL A 116 19.02 -10.72 7.18
C VAL A 116 18.33 -10.06 5.97
N LEU A 117 17.25 -9.33 6.18
CA LEU A 117 16.55 -8.65 5.10
C LEU A 117 17.47 -7.69 4.37
N ASN A 118 18.23 -6.86 5.10
CA ASN A 118 19.17 -5.91 4.52
C ASN A 118 20.26 -6.59 3.66
N SER A 119 20.69 -7.78 4.04
CA SER A 119 21.75 -8.50 3.31
C SER A 119 21.23 -9.35 2.14
N THR A 120 19.92 -9.64 2.06
CA THR A 120 19.37 -10.59 1.09
C THR A 120 18.40 -9.96 0.09
N VAL A 121 17.99 -8.71 0.28
CA VAL A 121 16.97 -8.06 -0.55
C VAL A 121 17.46 -7.71 -1.97
N GLU A 122 18.75 -7.48 -2.16
CA GLU A 122 19.33 -6.93 -3.40
C GLU A 122 19.02 -7.76 -4.66
N PRO A 123 19.17 -9.11 -4.69
CA PRO A 123 18.84 -9.89 -5.88
C PRO A 123 17.38 -9.77 -6.30
N TYR A 124 16.45 -9.72 -5.33
CA TYR A 124 15.04 -9.50 -5.57
C TYR A 124 14.79 -8.10 -6.13
N GLU A 125 15.39 -7.08 -5.51
CA GLU A 125 15.25 -5.68 -5.93
C GLU A 125 15.75 -5.45 -7.37
N ALA A 126 16.80 -6.15 -7.78
CA ALA A 126 17.30 -6.09 -9.16
C ALA A 126 16.27 -6.60 -10.19
N GLU A 127 15.54 -7.68 -9.87
CA GLU A 127 14.51 -8.22 -10.76
C GLU A 127 13.25 -7.36 -10.84
N VAL A 128 12.83 -6.77 -9.72
CA VAL A 128 11.62 -5.94 -9.69
C VAL A 128 11.88 -4.47 -10.08
N ALA A 129 13.13 -4.07 -10.25
CA ALA A 129 13.52 -2.69 -10.50
C ALA A 129 12.82 -2.07 -11.72
N VAL A 130 12.64 -2.84 -12.80
CA VAL A 130 11.96 -2.36 -14.01
C VAL A 130 10.50 -2.01 -13.73
N TYR A 131 9.80 -2.83 -12.98
CA TYR A 131 8.40 -2.60 -12.60
C TYR A 131 8.28 -1.41 -11.64
N LYS A 132 9.14 -1.37 -10.61
CA LYS A 132 9.20 -0.24 -9.67
C LYS A 132 9.51 1.07 -10.38
N THR A 133 10.50 1.10 -11.26
CA THR A 133 10.84 2.31 -12.03
C THR A 133 9.64 2.83 -12.82
N GLN A 134 8.88 1.95 -13.47
CA GLN A 134 7.68 2.32 -14.21
C GLN A 134 6.61 2.87 -13.27
N LEU A 135 6.34 2.20 -12.14
CA LEU A 135 5.33 2.63 -11.18
C LEU A 135 5.67 4.00 -10.58
N PHE A 136 6.89 4.17 -10.11
CA PHE A 136 7.33 5.40 -9.43
C PHE A 136 7.39 6.63 -10.36
N THR A 137 7.45 6.45 -11.68
CA THR A 137 7.33 7.59 -12.61
C THR A 137 5.98 8.31 -12.48
N ASN A 138 4.93 7.63 -12.01
CA ASN A 138 3.61 8.22 -11.80
C ASN A 138 3.57 9.21 -10.62
N LEU A 139 4.55 9.16 -9.73
CA LEU A 139 4.66 10.08 -8.57
C LEU A 139 5.39 11.37 -8.91
N ARG A 140 6.24 11.38 -9.95
CA ARG A 140 7.10 12.52 -10.30
C ARG A 140 6.28 13.75 -10.62
N GLY A 141 6.55 14.84 -9.88
CA GLY A 141 5.86 16.14 -10.05
C GLY A 141 4.37 16.12 -9.67
N LYS A 142 3.89 15.05 -9.04
CA LYS A 142 2.48 14.88 -8.63
C LYS A 142 2.32 14.60 -7.15
N ALA A 143 3.32 14.01 -6.50
CA ALA A 143 3.28 13.64 -5.09
C ALA A 143 4.34 14.45 -4.32
N GLU A 144 3.89 15.16 -3.30
CA GLU A 144 4.72 15.87 -2.33
C GLU A 144 4.84 15.07 -1.02
N LYS A 145 3.78 14.34 -0.65
CA LYS A 145 3.73 13.50 0.56
C LYS A 145 3.43 12.06 0.19
N VAL A 146 4.35 11.19 0.50
CA VAL A 146 4.24 9.76 0.23
C VAL A 146 4.32 8.97 1.53
N LEU A 147 3.43 8.01 1.70
CA LEU A 147 3.51 7.00 2.75
C LEU A 147 3.99 5.68 2.13
N GLU A 148 4.99 5.06 2.72
CA GLU A 148 5.37 3.67 2.41
C GLU A 148 5.00 2.77 3.59
N ILE A 149 4.12 1.80 3.37
CA ILE A 149 3.77 0.77 4.35
C ILE A 149 4.70 -0.43 4.21
N GLY A 150 5.20 -0.94 5.34
CA GLY A 150 6.22 -2.00 5.35
C GLY A 150 7.52 -1.51 4.71
N ILE A 151 8.03 -0.35 5.16
CA ILE A 151 9.23 0.25 4.56
C ILE A 151 10.46 -0.65 4.65
N GLY A 152 10.52 -1.54 5.65
CA GLY A 152 11.66 -2.41 5.88
C GLY A 152 12.99 -1.65 5.92
N THR A 153 13.96 -2.15 5.18
CA THR A 153 15.29 -1.52 5.07
C THR A 153 15.36 -0.35 4.08
N GLY A 154 14.21 0.08 3.52
CA GLY A 154 14.12 1.24 2.65
C GLY A 154 14.56 1.05 1.19
N PRO A 155 14.34 -0.13 0.56
CA PRO A 155 14.82 -0.39 -0.81
C PRO A 155 14.18 0.51 -1.88
N ASN A 156 13.05 1.12 -1.56
CA ASN A 156 12.34 2.03 -2.47
C ASN A 156 12.80 3.48 -2.36
N LEU A 157 13.53 3.86 -1.34
CA LEU A 157 13.92 5.26 -1.10
C LEU A 157 14.69 5.88 -2.26
N LYS A 158 15.45 5.07 -3.01
CA LYS A 158 16.15 5.48 -4.24
C LYS A 158 15.22 6.02 -5.35
N TYR A 159 13.95 5.64 -5.36
CA TYR A 159 13.00 6.11 -6.37
C TYR A 159 12.39 7.47 -6.06
N TYR A 160 12.49 7.94 -4.79
CA TYR A 160 12.00 9.26 -4.35
C TYR A 160 13.03 10.37 -4.52
N ALA A 161 14.31 10.04 -4.53
CA ALA A 161 15.44 10.99 -4.46
C ALA A 161 15.50 12.03 -5.59
N ASN A 162 14.78 11.82 -6.69
CA ASN A 162 14.75 12.77 -7.81
C ASN A 162 13.71 13.90 -7.64
N SER A 163 13.04 13.97 -6.48
CA SER A 163 12.02 14.99 -6.17
C SER A 163 12.49 15.77 -4.94
N ALA A 164 13.00 16.99 -5.14
CA ALA A 164 13.66 17.78 -4.09
C ALA A 164 12.78 18.08 -2.86
N ASP A 165 11.45 18.13 -3.05
CA ASP A 165 10.49 18.55 -2.03
C ASP A 165 9.60 17.40 -1.51
N ILE A 166 9.95 16.15 -1.83
CA ILE A 166 9.13 15.01 -1.40
C ILE A 166 9.34 14.72 0.10
N GLN A 167 8.24 14.58 0.83
CA GLN A 167 8.21 14.08 2.20
C GLN A 167 7.80 12.62 2.21
N VAL A 168 8.63 11.74 2.76
CA VAL A 168 8.38 10.30 2.84
C VAL A 168 8.15 9.88 4.29
N TYR A 169 7.00 9.27 4.54
CA TYR A 169 6.65 8.60 5.80
C TYR A 169 6.83 7.10 5.61
N GLY A 170 7.72 6.47 6.37
CA GLY A 170 7.93 5.03 6.34
C GLY A 170 7.31 4.36 7.56
N VAL A 171 6.35 3.46 7.36
CA VAL A 171 5.71 2.70 8.44
C VAL A 171 6.23 1.27 8.45
N ASP A 172 6.71 0.83 9.62
CA ASP A 172 7.12 -0.56 9.88
C ASP A 172 6.91 -0.92 11.36
N PRO A 173 6.44 -2.13 11.71
CA PRO A 173 6.32 -2.53 13.11
C PRO A 173 7.67 -2.79 13.78
N ASN A 174 8.70 -3.20 13.02
CA ASN A 174 10.03 -3.49 13.52
C ASN A 174 10.92 -2.24 13.55
N THR A 175 11.11 -1.67 14.74
CA THR A 175 11.95 -0.47 14.91
C THR A 175 13.42 -0.65 14.52
N LYS A 176 13.90 -1.90 14.39
CA LYS A 176 15.28 -2.17 13.95
C LYS A 176 15.49 -1.92 12.45
N MET A 177 14.39 -1.77 11.68
CA MET A 177 14.44 -1.37 10.28
C MET A 177 14.82 0.11 10.12
N GLU A 178 14.50 0.97 11.09
CA GLU A 178 14.72 2.43 11.02
C GLU A 178 16.15 2.80 10.63
N LYS A 179 17.14 2.17 11.28
CA LYS A 179 18.56 2.41 11.00
C LYS A 179 18.90 2.17 9.53
N PHE A 180 18.48 1.04 8.98
CA PHE A 180 18.75 0.68 7.60
C PHE A 180 17.99 1.57 6.62
N ALA A 181 16.74 1.92 6.94
CA ALA A 181 15.94 2.85 6.13
C ALA A 181 16.57 4.25 6.10
N GLN A 182 17.08 4.75 7.21
CA GLN A 182 17.81 6.03 7.26
C GLN A 182 19.12 5.98 6.44
N GLU A 183 19.89 4.88 6.57
CA GLU A 183 21.07 4.66 5.74
C GLU A 183 20.73 4.62 4.23
N SER A 184 19.64 3.96 3.86
CA SER A 184 19.12 3.91 2.49
C SER A 184 18.66 5.29 1.99
N ALA A 185 18.02 6.10 2.86
CA ALA A 185 17.60 7.46 2.51
C ALA A 185 18.84 8.33 2.18
N VAL A 186 19.87 8.29 3.04
CA VAL A 186 21.12 9.02 2.82
C VAL A 186 21.81 8.54 1.54
N ALA A 187 21.92 7.23 1.33
CA ALA A 187 22.54 6.66 0.13
C ALA A 187 21.79 7.05 -1.15
N ALA A 188 20.47 7.21 -1.06
CA ALA A 188 19.63 7.68 -2.16
C ALA A 188 19.72 9.19 -2.43
N GLY A 189 20.32 9.97 -1.51
CA GLY A 189 20.33 11.43 -1.59
C GLY A 189 19.04 12.09 -1.12
N LEU A 190 18.17 11.37 -0.40
CA LEU A 190 16.99 11.92 0.26
C LEU A 190 17.40 12.55 1.59
N PRO A 191 17.18 13.86 1.82
CA PRO A 191 17.49 14.47 3.10
C PRO A 191 16.74 13.82 4.25
N LEU A 192 17.39 13.56 5.37
CA LEU A 192 16.72 12.97 6.54
C LEU A 192 15.61 13.87 7.10
N SER A 193 15.64 15.19 6.84
CA SER A 193 14.52 16.08 7.14
C SER A 193 13.25 15.76 6.35
N ASN A 194 13.39 15.06 5.25
CA ASN A 194 12.31 14.68 4.36
C ASN A 194 11.90 13.20 4.50
N PHE A 195 12.48 12.50 5.49
CA PHE A 195 12.16 11.11 5.78
C PHE A 195 11.80 10.96 7.27
N GLU A 196 10.66 10.35 7.55
CA GLU A 196 10.19 10.04 8.89
C GLU A 196 9.86 8.56 9.00
N PHE A 197 10.51 7.86 9.93
CA PHE A 197 10.17 6.47 10.29
C PHE A 197 9.13 6.47 11.40
N ILE A 198 8.06 5.69 11.23
CA ILE A 198 6.96 5.59 12.18
C ILE A 198 6.74 4.11 12.54
N GLN A 199 6.93 3.77 13.82
CA GLN A 199 6.61 2.44 14.30
C GLN A 199 5.09 2.23 14.32
N ALA A 200 4.53 1.54 13.33
CA ALA A 200 3.12 1.22 13.23
C ALA A 200 2.89 0.03 12.29
N VAL A 201 1.64 -0.39 12.15
CA VAL A 201 1.18 -1.45 11.22
C VAL A 201 0.25 -0.87 10.17
N GLY A 202 0.13 -1.57 9.04
CA GLY A 202 -0.75 -1.14 7.95
C GLY A 202 -2.23 -1.08 8.35
N GLU A 203 -2.66 -1.86 9.33
CA GLU A 203 -4.02 -1.89 9.87
C GLU A 203 -4.40 -0.67 10.72
N ALA A 204 -3.41 0.15 11.12
CA ALA A 204 -3.64 1.36 11.91
C ALA A 204 -2.53 2.37 11.65
N ILE A 205 -2.70 3.19 10.64
CA ILE A 205 -1.72 4.18 10.20
C ILE A 205 -1.92 5.48 10.99
N PRO A 206 -0.89 5.98 11.72
CA PRO A 206 -1.01 7.17 12.57
C PRO A 206 -0.90 8.49 11.79
N LEU A 207 -1.52 8.55 10.62
CA LEU A 207 -1.64 9.75 9.79
C LEU A 207 -3.11 10.16 9.68
N ASN A 208 -3.35 11.44 9.46
CA ASN A 208 -4.70 11.99 9.29
C ASN A 208 -5.35 11.50 7.98
N ASP A 209 -6.67 11.58 7.91
CA ASP A 209 -7.44 11.32 6.71
C ASP A 209 -6.99 12.28 5.60
N ALA A 210 -6.93 11.78 4.36
CA ALA A 210 -6.62 12.58 3.18
C ALA A 210 -5.34 13.44 3.34
N SER A 211 -4.28 12.89 3.94
CA SER A 211 -3.05 13.61 4.28
C SER A 211 -1.88 13.36 3.32
N VAL A 212 -1.93 12.28 2.52
CA VAL A 212 -0.85 11.92 1.58
C VAL A 212 -1.34 11.86 0.14
N ASP A 213 -0.45 12.15 -0.79
CA ASP A 213 -0.72 12.13 -2.24
C ASP A 213 -0.61 10.72 -2.80
N ALA A 214 0.26 9.91 -2.21
CA ALA A 214 0.46 8.53 -2.60
C ALA A 214 0.76 7.63 -1.40
N VAL A 215 0.38 6.34 -1.55
CA VAL A 215 0.82 5.25 -0.69
C VAL A 215 1.57 4.24 -1.55
N VAL A 216 2.64 3.68 -1.01
CA VAL A 216 3.42 2.61 -1.65
C VAL A 216 3.41 1.39 -0.71
N GLY A 217 3.21 0.20 -1.28
CA GLY A 217 3.33 -1.07 -0.58
C GLY A 217 4.04 -2.09 -1.46
N THR A 218 5.15 -2.64 -0.96
CA THR A 218 5.89 -3.67 -1.69
C THR A 218 6.18 -4.85 -0.78
N LEU A 219 5.64 -6.03 -1.12
CA LEU A 219 5.73 -7.26 -0.33
C LEU A 219 5.26 -7.09 1.13
N VAL A 220 4.21 -6.30 1.32
CA VAL A 220 3.67 -6.00 2.65
C VAL A 220 2.30 -6.63 2.91
N LEU A 221 1.41 -6.65 1.90
CA LEU A 221 0.06 -7.22 2.07
C LEU A 221 0.08 -8.73 2.32
N CYS A 222 1.14 -9.41 1.95
CA CYS A 222 1.34 -10.81 2.29
C CYS A 222 1.54 -11.03 3.80
N SER A 223 2.11 -10.04 4.51
CA SER A 223 2.51 -10.13 5.92
C SER A 223 1.52 -9.48 6.89
N VAL A 224 0.74 -8.50 6.45
CA VAL A 224 -0.28 -7.86 7.32
C VAL A 224 -1.32 -8.88 7.78
N LYS A 225 -1.84 -8.73 8.98
CA LYS A 225 -2.81 -9.67 9.53
C LYS A 225 -4.17 -9.55 8.85
N GLU A 226 -4.64 -8.32 8.63
CA GLU A 226 -5.95 -7.99 8.06
C GLU A 226 -5.82 -7.13 6.81
N VAL A 227 -5.68 -7.76 5.63
CA VAL A 227 -5.51 -7.06 4.34
C VAL A 227 -6.61 -6.03 4.09
N GLY A 228 -7.86 -6.41 4.33
CA GLY A 228 -9.01 -5.51 4.14
C GLY A 228 -8.91 -4.25 5.00
N GLN A 229 -8.48 -4.37 6.26
CA GLN A 229 -8.30 -3.23 7.16
C GLN A 229 -7.12 -2.35 6.70
N THR A 230 -6.01 -2.96 6.28
CA THR A 230 -4.86 -2.23 5.71
C THR A 230 -5.27 -1.42 4.48
N LEU A 231 -6.02 -2.02 3.53
CA LEU A 231 -6.48 -1.32 2.34
C LEU A 231 -7.49 -0.21 2.65
N GLN A 232 -8.31 -0.36 3.71
CA GLN A 232 -9.15 0.72 4.21
C GLN A 232 -8.33 1.89 4.77
N GLU A 233 -7.28 1.61 5.55
CA GLU A 233 -6.37 2.62 6.06
C GLU A 233 -5.60 3.33 4.92
N VAL A 234 -5.11 2.58 3.92
CA VAL A 234 -4.52 3.15 2.71
C VAL A 234 -5.48 4.15 2.06
N LYS A 235 -6.73 3.75 1.85
CA LYS A 235 -7.76 4.66 1.29
C LYS A 235 -8.04 5.84 2.21
N ARG A 236 -8.07 5.64 3.53
CA ARG A 236 -8.34 6.72 4.48
C ARG A 236 -7.30 7.83 4.38
N VAL A 237 -6.01 7.48 4.41
CA VAL A 237 -4.91 8.45 4.42
C VAL A 237 -4.67 9.11 3.06
N LEU A 238 -5.01 8.45 1.95
CA LEU A 238 -4.91 9.02 0.61
C LEU A 238 -5.85 10.21 0.43
N LYS A 239 -5.36 11.29 -0.18
CA LYS A 239 -6.19 12.39 -0.69
C LYS A 239 -7.13 11.90 -1.79
N PRO A 240 -8.25 12.58 -2.06
CA PRO A 240 -9.05 12.30 -3.25
C PRO A 240 -8.19 12.37 -4.52
N GLY A 241 -8.27 11.33 -5.37
CA GLY A 241 -7.41 11.18 -6.55
C GLY A 241 -5.98 10.74 -6.26
N GLY A 242 -5.63 10.49 -5.00
CA GLY A 242 -4.33 9.94 -4.60
C GLY A 242 -4.13 8.50 -5.10
N LEU A 243 -2.88 8.08 -5.19
CA LEU A 243 -2.48 6.82 -5.82
C LEU A 243 -1.95 5.81 -4.77
N TYR A 244 -2.35 4.55 -4.91
CA TYR A 244 -1.72 3.42 -4.24
C TYR A 244 -0.91 2.62 -5.25
N LEU A 245 0.41 2.59 -5.10
CA LEU A 245 1.34 1.81 -5.90
C LEU A 245 1.68 0.53 -5.16
N PHE A 246 1.63 -0.60 -5.84
CA PHE A 246 1.90 -1.88 -5.20
C PHE A 246 2.72 -2.82 -6.07
N VAL A 247 3.55 -3.64 -5.40
CA VAL A 247 4.22 -4.83 -5.94
C VAL A 247 4.09 -5.92 -4.88
N GLU A 248 3.30 -6.95 -5.15
CA GLU A 248 2.99 -7.98 -4.16
C GLU A 248 3.14 -9.37 -4.76
N HIS A 249 3.68 -10.32 -4.01
CA HIS A 249 3.56 -11.70 -4.42
C HIS A 249 2.16 -12.23 -4.12
N VAL A 250 1.70 -13.17 -4.93
CA VAL A 250 0.37 -13.77 -4.81
C VAL A 250 0.44 -15.28 -4.93
N ALA A 251 -0.61 -15.94 -4.48
CA ALA A 251 -0.77 -17.37 -4.65
C ALA A 251 -0.72 -17.77 -6.14
N ALA A 252 0.00 -18.84 -6.44
CA ALA A 252 -0.03 -19.45 -7.76
C ALA A 252 -1.42 -20.01 -8.08
N LYS A 253 -1.67 -20.23 -9.37
CA LYS A 253 -2.96 -20.77 -9.86
C LYS A 253 -3.25 -22.13 -9.22
N ASP A 254 -4.49 -22.32 -8.78
CA ASP A 254 -4.95 -23.59 -8.22
C ASP A 254 -4.70 -24.75 -9.20
N GLY A 255 -4.35 -25.91 -8.65
CA GLY A 255 -4.03 -27.11 -9.43
C GLY A 255 -2.59 -27.16 -9.96
N THR A 256 -1.76 -26.15 -9.74
CA THR A 256 -0.33 -26.17 -10.08
C THR A 256 0.53 -26.76 -8.96
N ILE A 257 1.67 -27.34 -9.32
CA ILE A 257 2.65 -27.86 -8.35
C ILE A 257 3.14 -26.71 -7.44
N LEU A 258 3.37 -25.52 -8.00
CA LEU A 258 3.78 -24.34 -7.23
C LEU A 258 2.76 -24.00 -6.15
N ARG A 259 1.45 -24.02 -6.48
CA ARG A 259 0.38 -23.77 -5.50
C ARG A 259 0.39 -24.79 -4.36
N LEU A 260 0.63 -26.06 -4.68
CA LEU A 260 0.75 -27.11 -3.67
C LEU A 260 1.95 -26.86 -2.75
N LEU A 261 3.12 -26.52 -3.31
CA LEU A 261 4.31 -26.16 -2.55
C LEU A 261 4.08 -24.94 -1.67
N GLN A 262 3.45 -23.87 -2.22
CA GLN A 262 3.09 -22.70 -1.44
C GLN A 262 2.21 -23.05 -0.25
N SER A 263 1.18 -23.87 -0.45
CA SER A 263 0.29 -24.29 0.64
C SER A 263 1.00 -25.11 1.72
N ALA A 264 1.92 -25.99 1.31
CA ALA A 264 2.69 -26.83 2.25
C ALA A 264 3.71 -26.01 3.05
N LEU A 265 4.33 -25.01 2.43
CA LEU A 265 5.38 -24.18 3.03
C LEU A 265 4.85 -22.93 3.75
N ASP A 266 3.57 -22.58 3.55
CA ASP A 266 2.95 -21.36 4.10
C ASP A 266 3.14 -21.21 5.62
N PRO A 267 2.92 -22.23 6.47
CA PRO A 267 3.14 -22.09 7.92
C PRO A 267 4.60 -21.80 8.29
N LEU A 268 5.54 -22.40 7.56
CA LEU A 268 6.97 -22.14 7.76
C LEU A 268 7.33 -20.72 7.35
N GLN A 269 6.85 -20.28 6.19
CA GLN A 269 7.06 -18.92 5.67
C GLN A 269 6.55 -17.86 6.64
N GLN A 270 5.34 -18.03 7.17
CA GLN A 270 4.79 -17.12 8.18
C GLN A 270 5.70 -16.98 9.41
N THR A 271 6.36 -18.07 9.81
CA THR A 271 7.24 -18.07 10.98
C THR A 271 8.58 -17.38 10.70
N VAL A 272 9.19 -17.61 9.53
CA VAL A 272 10.55 -17.13 9.22
C VAL A 272 10.58 -15.80 8.50
N ALA A 273 9.48 -15.38 7.87
CA ALA A 273 9.37 -14.17 7.05
C ALA A 273 8.29 -13.20 7.57
N ASP A 274 8.29 -12.97 8.86
CA ASP A 274 7.49 -11.96 9.55
C ASP A 274 5.99 -11.96 9.17
N GLY A 275 5.38 -13.15 9.21
CA GLY A 275 3.95 -13.31 8.93
C GLY A 275 3.58 -13.41 7.44
N CYS A 276 4.56 -13.50 6.54
CA CYS A 276 4.32 -13.58 5.11
C CYS A 276 3.58 -14.88 4.71
N HIS A 277 2.42 -14.74 4.08
CA HIS A 277 1.59 -15.82 3.57
C HIS A 277 1.86 -16.10 2.08
N LEU A 278 2.39 -17.26 1.74
CA LEU A 278 2.61 -17.68 0.36
C LEU A 278 1.30 -17.94 -0.41
N SER A 279 0.25 -18.30 0.33
CA SER A 279 -1.02 -18.76 -0.23
C SER A 279 -2.07 -17.66 -0.38
N ARG A 280 -1.71 -16.41 -0.10
CA ARG A 280 -2.63 -15.26 -0.12
C ARG A 280 -2.77 -14.69 -1.52
N ASP A 281 -4.00 -14.33 -1.92
CA ASP A 281 -4.28 -13.67 -3.20
C ASP A 281 -4.54 -12.17 -2.97
N THR A 282 -3.46 -11.44 -2.68
CA THR A 282 -3.52 -9.99 -2.39
C THR A 282 -4.04 -9.17 -3.57
N GLY A 283 -3.82 -9.64 -4.81
CA GLY A 283 -4.35 -8.99 -6.01
C GLY A 283 -5.87 -8.94 -6.01
N LYS A 284 -6.55 -10.03 -5.64
CA LYS A 284 -8.03 -10.04 -5.51
C LYS A 284 -8.52 -9.12 -4.41
N GLU A 285 -7.80 -9.03 -3.30
CA GLU A 285 -8.19 -8.14 -2.20
C GLU A 285 -8.07 -6.65 -2.62
N ILE A 286 -7.02 -6.28 -3.36
CA ILE A 286 -6.87 -4.93 -3.93
C ILE A 286 -8.04 -4.60 -4.86
N LEU A 287 -8.42 -5.53 -5.78
CA LEU A 287 -9.53 -5.35 -6.71
C LEU A 287 -10.88 -5.15 -5.99
N LYS A 288 -11.07 -5.80 -4.84
CA LYS A 288 -12.29 -5.70 -4.02
C LYS A 288 -12.30 -4.51 -3.06
N ALA A 289 -11.17 -3.84 -2.84
CA ALA A 289 -11.04 -2.79 -1.82
C ALA A 289 -11.86 -1.53 -2.12
N GLY A 290 -12.47 -1.41 -3.31
CA GLY A 290 -13.32 -0.29 -3.71
C GLY A 290 -12.52 0.98 -4.00
N PHE A 291 -11.37 0.85 -4.66
CA PHE A 291 -10.68 1.95 -5.34
C PHE A 291 -11.50 2.39 -6.56
N SER A 292 -11.37 3.66 -6.97
CA SER A 292 -12.09 4.19 -8.14
C SER A 292 -11.61 3.56 -9.45
N SER A 293 -10.32 3.22 -9.52
CA SER A 293 -9.73 2.43 -10.60
C SER A 293 -8.57 1.61 -10.07
N VAL A 294 -8.34 0.44 -10.69
CA VAL A 294 -7.19 -0.43 -10.42
C VAL A 294 -6.62 -0.88 -11.75
N ASP A 295 -5.36 -0.52 -11.99
CA ASP A 295 -4.56 -1.07 -13.09
C ASP A 295 -3.59 -2.08 -12.48
N LEU A 296 -3.77 -3.37 -12.80
CA LEU A 296 -3.05 -4.48 -12.22
C LEU A 296 -2.49 -5.37 -13.30
N SER A 297 -1.20 -5.61 -13.23
CA SER A 297 -0.46 -6.51 -14.11
C SER A 297 0.19 -7.63 -13.31
N MET A 298 0.54 -8.73 -13.98
CA MET A 298 1.18 -9.89 -13.37
C MET A 298 2.59 -10.07 -13.93
N ALA A 299 3.51 -10.47 -13.06
CA ALA A 299 4.89 -10.78 -13.41
C ALA A 299 5.34 -12.11 -12.79
N PHE A 300 6.25 -12.79 -13.48
CA PHE A 300 6.98 -13.93 -12.96
C PHE A 300 8.47 -13.56 -12.91
N LEU A 301 9.06 -13.69 -11.74
CA LEU A 301 10.45 -13.37 -11.48
C LEU A 301 11.29 -14.65 -11.53
N SER A 302 12.48 -14.58 -12.12
CA SER A 302 13.33 -15.76 -12.37
C SER A 302 13.83 -16.40 -11.07
N ASN A 303 14.19 -15.57 -10.08
CA ASN A 303 14.78 -16.02 -8.81
C ASN A 303 13.80 -16.04 -7.64
N ALA A 304 12.52 -15.66 -7.87
CA ALA A 304 11.54 -15.56 -6.80
C ALA A 304 10.95 -16.91 -6.33
N LEU A 305 11.29 -18.01 -7.00
CA LEU A 305 10.92 -19.39 -6.64
C LEU A 305 9.47 -19.48 -6.11
N ILE A 306 9.34 -19.78 -4.80
CA ILE A 306 8.06 -20.02 -4.13
C ILE A 306 7.20 -18.76 -3.91
N ILE A 307 7.79 -17.55 -4.01
CA ILE A 307 7.03 -16.30 -3.90
C ILE A 307 6.51 -15.79 -5.24
N ASN A 308 6.57 -16.59 -6.31
CA ASN A 308 5.89 -16.34 -7.59
C ASN A 308 4.43 -16.81 -7.55
N PRO A 309 3.54 -16.20 -8.36
CA PRO A 309 3.75 -15.01 -9.17
C PRO A 309 3.64 -13.70 -8.38
N HIS A 310 3.93 -12.58 -9.05
CA HIS A 310 3.75 -11.24 -8.51
C HIS A 310 2.65 -10.48 -9.25
N VAL A 311 1.95 -9.61 -8.54
CA VAL A 311 1.11 -8.57 -9.11
C VAL A 311 1.72 -7.21 -8.81
N TYR A 312 1.64 -6.30 -9.77
CA TYR A 312 2.08 -4.92 -9.60
C TYR A 312 1.11 -3.98 -10.31
N GLY A 313 1.00 -2.77 -9.80
CA GLY A 313 0.05 -1.84 -10.39
C GLY A 313 -0.20 -0.59 -9.57
N ILE A 314 -1.25 0.12 -9.99
CA ILE A 314 -1.69 1.37 -9.40
C ILE A 314 -3.19 1.30 -9.16
N ALA A 315 -3.62 1.71 -7.97
CA ALA A 315 -5.02 1.93 -7.65
C ALA A 315 -5.25 3.41 -7.32
N SER A 316 -6.35 4.00 -7.78
CA SER A 316 -6.72 5.40 -7.50
C SER A 316 -7.86 5.46 -6.49
N LYS A 317 -7.76 6.40 -5.54
CA LYS A 317 -8.83 6.67 -4.58
C LYS A 317 -9.97 7.46 -5.20
#